data_60758ea6d0633d15f629b32583abb90d
#
_entry.id   60758ea6d0633d15f629b32583abb90d
#
_cell.length_a   1.000
_cell.length_b   1.000
_cell.length_c   1.000
_cell.angle_alpha   90.00
_cell.angle_beta   90.00
_cell.angle_gamma   90.00
#
_symmetry.space_group_name_H-M   'P 1'
#
loop_
_entity.id
_entity.type
_entity.pdbx_description
1 polymer ?
#
loop_
_entity_poly.entity_id
_entity_poly.type
_entity_poly.pdbx_seq_one_letter_code
_entity_poly.pdbx_strand_id
1 'polypeptide(L)'
;GVVYAGIGAGLSAYDLKTGQTIWINKDWRQREGATTTLTVAGNVLVSGTQWGGLYGNDIHTGKQLWKLSDNGLRNRGASPVYKDGKLWIISSKSFFVIEPQTGKVLQQKELSANLDVTSTPLITEQEIIFGTADRGVFALDKATLFNKWRAETLPSLVYTAPYSTTPQAGVETSPVASQGVIYIGASDGYLYAIDRTTGIIKDKYNLGAPIFSTVAVSGN
;
A
#
# COMPACT_ATOMS: atom_id res chain seq x y z
N GLY A 1 7.80 21.25 12.39
CA GLY A 1 7.42 19.97 11.80
C GLY A 1 8.34 18.86 12.27
N VAL A 2 7.92 17.62 12.08
CA VAL A 2 8.65 16.41 12.48
C VAL A 2 8.81 15.48 11.28
N VAL A 3 9.99 14.91 11.12
CA VAL A 3 10.29 13.84 10.14
C VAL A 3 10.39 12.52 10.89
N TYR A 4 9.68 11.51 10.40
CA TYR A 4 9.75 10.15 10.92
C TYR A 4 10.52 9.26 9.94
N ALA A 5 11.42 8.43 10.46
CA ALA A 5 12.24 7.54 9.65
C ALA A 5 12.33 6.14 10.28
N GLY A 6 12.33 5.12 9.42
CA GLY A 6 12.72 3.77 9.78
C GLY A 6 14.22 3.61 9.54
N ILE A 7 14.97 3.23 10.57
CA ILE A 7 16.42 3.01 10.48
C ILE A 7 16.70 1.57 10.89
N GLY A 8 16.97 0.72 9.91
CA GLY A 8 17.11 -0.72 10.16
C GLY A 8 15.84 -1.27 10.82
N ALA A 9 15.99 -1.89 11.98
CA ALA A 9 14.88 -2.39 12.81
C ALA A 9 14.37 -1.36 13.83
N GLY A 10 14.57 -0.08 13.62
CA GLY A 10 14.17 0.99 14.55
C GLY A 10 13.29 2.05 13.90
N LEU A 11 12.71 2.89 14.76
CA LEU A 11 11.97 4.09 14.40
C LEU A 11 12.61 5.32 15.04
N SER A 12 12.58 6.44 14.34
CA SER A 12 13.12 7.69 14.84
C SER A 12 12.28 8.88 14.41
N ALA A 13 12.27 9.93 15.23
CA ALA A 13 11.69 11.21 14.90
C ALA A 13 12.74 12.31 15.03
N TYR A 14 12.70 13.23 14.08
CA TYR A 14 13.65 14.35 14.00
C TYR A 14 12.89 15.67 13.82
N ASP A 15 13.41 16.72 14.42
CA ASP A 15 12.94 18.07 14.12
C ASP A 15 13.27 18.43 12.67
N LEU A 16 12.25 18.84 11.91
CA LEU A 16 12.40 19.12 10.47
C LEU A 16 13.35 20.28 10.16
N LYS A 17 13.46 21.27 11.06
CA LYS A 17 14.30 22.46 10.83
C LYS A 17 15.75 22.26 11.24
N THR A 18 15.95 21.59 12.38
CA THR A 18 17.28 21.47 13.00
C THR A 18 17.95 20.14 12.73
N GLY A 19 17.17 19.12 12.31
CA GLY A 19 17.65 17.74 12.18
C GLY A 19 17.93 17.06 13.51
N GLN A 20 17.66 17.73 14.65
CA GLN A 20 17.89 17.14 15.96
C GLN A 20 16.94 15.97 16.22
N THR A 21 17.44 14.93 16.87
CA THR A 21 16.66 13.78 17.27
C THR A 21 15.70 14.16 18.38
N ILE A 22 14.40 13.88 18.15
CA ILE A 22 13.34 14.05 19.15
C ILE A 22 13.23 12.78 19.98
N TRP A 23 13.13 11.62 19.32
CA TRP A 23 13.16 10.33 19.98
C TRP A 23 13.67 9.23 19.03
N ILE A 24 14.17 8.15 19.62
CA ILE A 24 14.54 6.91 18.93
C ILE A 24 13.93 5.74 19.68
N ASN A 25 13.18 4.90 18.97
CA ASN A 25 12.72 3.61 19.46
C ASN A 25 13.60 2.50 18.87
N LYS A 26 14.38 1.82 19.73
CA LYS A 26 15.23 0.69 19.38
C LYS A 26 14.62 -0.66 19.81
N ASP A 27 13.42 -0.66 20.39
CA ASP A 27 12.77 -1.85 20.95
C ASP A 27 12.22 -2.79 19.89
N TRP A 28 12.45 -2.46 18.62
CA TRP A 28 12.10 -3.30 17.49
C TRP A 28 12.98 -4.54 17.47
N ARG A 29 12.31 -5.66 17.54
CA ARG A 29 12.98 -6.95 17.64
C ARG A 29 13.69 -7.25 16.33
N GLN A 30 14.97 -7.59 16.42
CA GLN A 30 15.87 -7.94 15.29
C GLN A 30 15.31 -9.02 14.34
N ARG A 31 14.28 -9.76 14.74
CA ARG A 31 13.64 -10.84 13.96
C ARG A 31 12.61 -10.35 12.94
N GLU A 32 12.25 -9.09 12.94
CA GLU A 32 11.16 -8.56 12.10
C GLU A 32 11.64 -7.85 10.84
N GLY A 33 12.94 -7.77 10.65
CA GLY A 33 13.55 -7.12 9.50
C GLY A 33 13.46 -5.59 9.54
N ALA A 34 13.74 -4.98 8.40
CA ALA A 34 13.72 -3.53 8.28
C ALA A 34 12.29 -2.97 8.25
N THR A 35 12.13 -1.73 8.70
CA THR A 35 10.90 -0.95 8.49
C THR A 35 10.73 -0.69 7.00
N THR A 36 9.58 -1.05 6.45
CA THR A 36 9.29 -0.93 5.02
C THR A 36 8.40 0.25 4.69
N THR A 37 7.45 0.58 5.57
CA THR A 37 6.46 1.64 5.34
C THR A 37 6.19 2.43 6.60
N LEU A 38 5.89 3.73 6.43
CA LEU A 38 5.51 4.63 7.51
C LEU A 38 4.27 5.43 7.11
N THR A 39 3.31 5.55 8.02
CA THR A 39 2.10 6.36 7.83
C THR A 39 1.74 7.07 9.12
N VAL A 40 1.54 8.37 9.04
CA VAL A 40 1.03 9.17 10.17
C VAL A 40 -0.49 9.09 10.19
N ALA A 41 -1.06 8.61 11.29
CA ALA A 41 -2.50 8.44 11.49
C ALA A 41 -2.96 9.12 12.79
N GLY A 42 -3.16 10.43 12.74
CA GLY A 42 -3.41 11.25 13.93
C GLY A 42 -2.22 11.22 14.87
N ASN A 43 -2.39 10.73 16.10
CA ASN A 43 -1.33 10.61 17.10
C ASN A 43 -0.60 9.25 17.05
N VAL A 44 -0.79 8.47 15.99
CA VAL A 44 -0.17 7.16 15.82
C VAL A 44 0.73 7.16 14.59
N LEU A 45 1.98 6.77 14.77
CA LEU A 45 2.88 6.41 13.68
C LEU A 45 2.71 4.91 13.40
N VAL A 46 2.16 4.62 12.24
CA VAL A 46 1.94 3.23 11.79
C VAL A 46 3.12 2.81 10.92
N SER A 47 3.67 1.64 11.19
CA SER A 47 4.84 1.12 10.49
C SER A 47 4.69 -0.36 10.17
N GLY A 48 5.11 -0.73 8.97
CA GLY A 48 5.23 -2.11 8.54
C GLY A 48 6.67 -2.60 8.60
N THR A 49 6.86 -3.91 8.74
CA THR A 49 8.19 -4.54 8.72
C THR A 49 8.26 -5.63 7.65
N GLN A 50 9.46 -5.93 7.20
CA GLN A 50 9.70 -6.88 6.10
C GLN A 50 9.18 -8.31 6.42
N TRP A 51 9.30 -8.75 7.66
CA TRP A 51 8.96 -10.12 8.07
C TRP A 51 7.84 -10.19 9.11
N GLY A 52 7.48 -9.04 9.64
CA GLY A 52 6.53 -8.94 10.72
C GLY A 52 5.17 -8.46 10.29
N GLY A 53 4.48 -7.95 11.30
CA GLY A 53 3.18 -7.36 11.13
C GLY A 53 3.23 -5.85 10.96
N LEU A 54 2.14 -5.27 11.34
CA LEU A 54 1.92 -3.84 11.40
C LEU A 54 2.00 -3.39 12.86
N TYR A 55 2.59 -2.21 13.08
CA TYR A 55 2.76 -1.62 14.42
C TYR A 55 2.17 -0.23 14.46
N GLY A 56 1.51 0.11 15.55
CA GLY A 56 1.16 1.47 15.90
C GLY A 56 2.02 1.94 17.06
N ASN A 57 2.65 3.10 16.88
CA ASN A 57 3.50 3.72 17.87
C ASN A 57 2.97 5.11 18.20
N ASP A 58 3.04 5.51 19.46
CA ASP A 58 2.76 6.88 19.86
C ASP A 58 3.70 7.84 19.12
N ILE A 59 3.12 8.81 18.43
CA ILE A 59 3.87 9.68 17.53
C ILE A 59 4.83 10.63 18.26
N HIS A 60 4.57 10.93 19.54
CA HIS A 60 5.38 11.86 20.33
C HIS A 60 6.52 11.18 21.09
N THR A 61 6.34 9.90 21.43
CA THR A 61 7.31 9.18 22.27
C THR A 61 7.97 8.00 21.56
N GLY A 62 7.41 7.56 20.43
CA GLY A 62 7.84 6.36 19.71
C GLY A 62 7.45 5.05 20.39
N LYS A 63 6.80 5.06 21.56
CA LYS A 63 6.42 3.84 22.28
C LYS A 63 5.36 3.06 21.52
N GLN A 64 5.53 1.73 21.47
CA GLN A 64 4.54 0.84 20.84
C GLN A 64 3.22 0.89 21.62
N LEU A 65 2.13 1.15 20.90
CA LEU A 65 0.75 1.11 21.38
C LEU A 65 0.12 -0.24 21.10
N TRP A 66 0.32 -0.77 19.89
CA TRP A 66 -0.24 -2.04 19.46
C TRP A 66 0.62 -2.72 18.38
N LYS A 67 0.38 -3.99 18.17
CA LYS A 67 0.98 -4.82 17.13
C LYS A 67 -0.07 -5.76 16.54
N LEU A 68 -0.05 -5.90 15.23
CA LEU A 68 -0.84 -6.86 14.46
C LEU A 68 0.11 -7.76 13.67
N SER A 69 0.21 -9.03 14.04
CA SER A 69 1.03 -10.03 13.34
C SER A 69 0.29 -11.32 13.02
N ASP A 70 -0.89 -11.53 13.60
CA ASP A 70 -1.48 -12.87 13.69
C ASP A 70 -2.59 -13.16 12.66
N ASN A 71 -3.11 -12.16 11.96
CA ASN A 71 -4.24 -12.32 11.02
C ASN A 71 -3.81 -12.43 9.56
N GLY A 72 -2.61 -12.93 9.28
CA GLY A 72 -2.09 -13.00 7.91
C GLY A 72 -1.64 -11.65 7.35
N LEU A 73 -1.57 -10.62 8.19
CA LEU A 73 -1.01 -9.32 7.85
C LEU A 73 0.51 -9.46 7.64
N ARG A 74 0.91 -9.55 6.39
CA ARG A 74 2.31 -9.44 5.96
C ARG A 74 2.43 -8.20 5.11
N ASN A 75 2.86 -7.10 5.70
CA ASN A 75 3.06 -5.87 4.96
C ASN A 75 4.45 -5.87 4.31
N ARG A 76 4.53 -6.27 3.04
CA ARG A 76 5.80 -6.35 2.31
C ARG A 76 6.21 -5.08 1.59
N GLY A 77 5.32 -4.13 1.37
CA GLY A 77 5.69 -2.95 0.61
C GLY A 77 4.59 -1.93 0.36
N ALA A 78 3.32 -2.33 0.33
CA ALA A 78 2.20 -1.40 0.22
C ALA A 78 2.09 -0.56 1.49
N SER A 79 2.05 0.76 1.36
CA SER A 79 1.88 1.63 2.53
C SER A 79 0.44 1.61 3.04
N PRO A 80 0.22 1.55 4.35
CA PRO A 80 -1.08 1.84 4.93
C PRO A 80 -1.54 3.25 4.54
N VAL A 81 -2.81 3.41 4.19
CA VAL A 81 -3.39 4.72 3.89
C VAL A 81 -4.25 5.17 5.06
N TYR A 82 -3.96 6.34 5.62
CA TYR A 82 -4.83 6.97 6.62
C TYR A 82 -5.81 7.91 5.93
N LYS A 83 -7.09 7.58 5.98
CA LYS A 83 -8.18 8.40 5.46
C LYS A 83 -9.47 8.18 6.26
N ASP A 84 -10.22 9.26 6.48
CA ASP A 84 -11.51 9.25 7.21
C ASP A 84 -11.42 8.61 8.59
N GLY A 85 -10.33 8.90 9.33
CA GLY A 85 -10.10 8.36 10.67
C GLY A 85 -9.75 6.88 10.73
N LYS A 86 -9.51 6.22 9.60
CA LYS A 86 -9.23 4.78 9.50
C LYS A 86 -7.95 4.51 8.74
N LEU A 87 -7.35 3.36 9.00
CA LEU A 87 -6.26 2.80 8.19
C LEU A 87 -6.83 1.79 7.20
N TRP A 88 -6.40 1.92 5.94
CA TRP A 88 -6.77 1.08 4.82
C TRP A 88 -5.54 0.34 4.33
N ILE A 89 -5.57 -0.98 4.33
CA ILE A 89 -4.37 -1.80 4.14
C ILE A 89 -4.69 -3.00 3.25
N ILE A 90 -3.81 -3.26 2.28
CA ILE A 90 -3.78 -4.52 1.55
C ILE A 90 -2.65 -5.40 2.09
N SER A 91 -2.90 -6.68 2.21
CA SER A 91 -1.90 -7.64 2.68
C SER A 91 -2.25 -9.06 2.25
N SER A 92 -1.31 -9.77 1.65
CA SER A 92 -1.44 -11.16 1.24
C SER A 92 -2.64 -11.43 0.31
N LYS A 93 -3.80 -11.77 0.87
CA LYS A 93 -5.05 -12.02 0.14
C LYS A 93 -6.22 -11.20 0.68
N SER A 94 -5.98 -10.32 1.62
CA SER A 94 -7.04 -9.60 2.30
C SER A 94 -6.85 -8.09 2.26
N PHE A 95 -7.98 -7.40 2.23
CA PHE A 95 -8.09 -5.99 2.49
C PHE A 95 -8.55 -5.78 3.94
N PHE A 96 -7.93 -4.84 4.66
CA PHE A 96 -8.22 -4.56 6.07
C PHE A 96 -8.57 -3.09 6.27
N VAL A 97 -9.53 -2.85 7.15
CA VAL A 97 -9.85 -1.53 7.70
C VAL A 97 -9.57 -1.57 9.19
N ILE A 98 -8.72 -0.69 9.69
CA ILE A 98 -8.19 -0.77 11.06
C ILE A 98 -8.39 0.58 11.76
N GLU A 99 -8.74 0.52 13.04
CA GLU A 99 -8.75 1.69 13.92
C GLU A 99 -7.32 2.07 14.33
N PRO A 100 -6.85 3.29 14.00
CA PRO A 100 -5.45 3.64 14.19
C PRO A 100 -4.97 3.61 15.64
N GLN A 101 -5.82 4.00 16.59
CA GLN A 101 -5.45 4.17 17.99
C GLN A 101 -5.23 2.85 18.72
N THR A 102 -5.98 1.82 18.35
CA THR A 102 -5.99 0.53 19.06
C THR A 102 -5.45 -0.63 18.24
N GLY A 103 -5.33 -0.44 16.92
CA GLY A 103 -5.02 -1.54 15.99
C GLY A 103 -6.20 -2.51 15.77
N LYS A 104 -7.40 -2.19 16.28
CA LYS A 104 -8.57 -3.06 16.10
C LYS A 104 -8.95 -3.18 14.64
N VAL A 105 -9.05 -4.41 14.14
CA VAL A 105 -9.58 -4.70 12.81
C VAL A 105 -11.09 -4.43 12.83
N LEU A 106 -11.53 -3.42 12.08
CA LEU A 106 -12.93 -3.04 11.94
C LEU A 106 -13.62 -3.84 10.84
N GLN A 107 -12.90 -4.09 9.74
CA GLN A 107 -13.39 -4.88 8.60
C GLN A 107 -12.21 -5.64 8.00
N GLN A 108 -12.52 -6.81 7.46
CA GLN A 108 -11.59 -7.62 6.68
C GLN A 108 -12.35 -8.26 5.53
N LYS A 109 -11.75 -8.23 4.34
CA LYS A 109 -12.29 -8.87 3.14
C LYS A 109 -11.19 -9.67 2.45
N GLU A 110 -11.39 -10.98 2.36
CA GLU A 110 -10.56 -11.83 1.51
C GLU A 110 -10.91 -11.62 0.04
N LEU A 111 -9.89 -11.52 -0.81
CA LEU A 111 -10.02 -11.33 -2.24
C LEU A 111 -9.42 -12.52 -2.98
N SER A 112 -9.96 -12.81 -4.16
CA SER A 112 -9.47 -13.88 -5.05
C SER A 112 -8.23 -13.44 -5.86
N ALA A 113 -7.40 -12.57 -5.31
CA ALA A 113 -6.18 -12.04 -5.93
C ALA A 113 -5.02 -12.08 -4.94
N ASN A 114 -3.80 -12.14 -5.46
CA ASN A 114 -2.60 -12.00 -4.66
C ASN A 114 -2.29 -10.50 -4.45
N LEU A 115 -2.32 -10.06 -3.20
CA LEU A 115 -2.07 -8.67 -2.79
C LEU A 115 -0.65 -8.46 -2.23
N ASP A 116 0.24 -9.40 -2.48
CA ASP A 116 1.66 -9.30 -2.07
C ASP A 116 2.43 -8.41 -3.06
N VAL A 117 2.07 -7.15 -3.10
CA VAL A 117 2.57 -6.10 -4.00
C VAL A 117 2.99 -4.85 -3.24
N THR A 118 3.69 -3.96 -3.93
CA THR A 118 4.07 -2.63 -3.43
C THR A 118 3.01 -1.55 -3.73
N SER A 119 1.97 -1.88 -4.49
CA SER A 119 0.87 -0.97 -4.85
C SER A 119 0.13 -0.46 -3.62
N THR A 120 0.33 0.78 -3.26
CA THR A 120 -0.42 1.46 -2.20
C THR A 120 -1.83 1.80 -2.70
N PRO A 121 -2.90 1.44 -1.99
CA PRO A 121 -4.25 1.68 -2.47
C PRO A 121 -4.60 3.17 -2.54
N LEU A 122 -5.28 3.57 -3.61
CA LEU A 122 -5.92 4.86 -3.73
C LEU A 122 -7.30 4.79 -3.07
N ILE A 123 -7.50 5.58 -2.02
CA ILE A 123 -8.79 5.67 -1.32
C ILE A 123 -9.51 6.95 -1.77
N THR A 124 -10.58 6.80 -2.51
CA THR A 124 -11.46 7.91 -2.92
C THR A 124 -12.62 8.10 -1.92
N GLU A 125 -13.63 8.86 -2.28
CA GLU A 125 -14.87 8.96 -1.48
C GLU A 125 -15.70 7.67 -1.54
N GLN A 126 -15.69 6.98 -2.67
CA GLN A 126 -16.56 5.83 -2.95
C GLN A 126 -15.82 4.55 -3.28
N GLU A 127 -14.54 4.62 -3.71
CA GLU A 127 -13.78 3.48 -4.18
C GLU A 127 -12.45 3.31 -3.46
N ILE A 128 -11.97 2.08 -3.47
CA ILE A 128 -10.63 1.68 -3.10
C ILE A 128 -10.02 1.01 -4.33
N ILE A 129 -8.96 1.59 -4.88
CA ILE A 129 -8.35 1.14 -6.14
C ILE A 129 -6.90 0.74 -5.88
N PHE A 130 -6.47 -0.44 -6.38
CA PHE A 130 -5.11 -0.96 -6.15
C PHE A 130 -4.70 -1.96 -7.22
N GLY A 131 -3.39 -2.13 -7.38
CA GLY A 131 -2.80 -3.20 -8.19
C GLY A 131 -2.71 -4.52 -7.43
N THR A 132 -2.61 -5.61 -8.17
CA THR A 132 -2.42 -6.98 -7.64
C THR A 132 -1.24 -7.67 -8.31
N ALA A 133 -0.70 -8.72 -7.69
CA ALA A 133 0.43 -9.46 -8.25
C ALA A 133 0.06 -10.36 -9.45
N ASP A 134 -1.22 -10.68 -9.62
CA ASP A 134 -1.65 -11.75 -10.53
C ASP A 134 -2.87 -11.43 -11.39
N ARG A 135 -3.60 -10.36 -11.11
CA ARG A 135 -4.92 -10.12 -11.71
C ARG A 135 -5.19 -8.68 -12.17
N GLY A 136 -4.15 -7.88 -12.34
CA GLY A 136 -4.28 -6.50 -12.79
C GLY A 136 -4.75 -5.54 -11.70
N VAL A 137 -5.71 -4.68 -12.02
CA VAL A 137 -6.19 -3.60 -11.14
C VAL A 137 -7.60 -3.90 -10.65
N PHE A 138 -7.83 -3.69 -9.36
CA PHE A 138 -9.13 -3.84 -8.71
C PHE A 138 -9.66 -2.52 -8.21
N ALA A 139 -10.98 -2.38 -8.21
CA ALA A 139 -11.69 -1.38 -7.43
C ALA A 139 -12.75 -2.05 -6.55
N LEU A 140 -12.72 -1.73 -5.27
CA LEU A 140 -13.76 -2.11 -4.32
C LEU A 140 -14.64 -0.92 -4.02
N ASP A 141 -15.90 -1.18 -3.72
CA ASP A 141 -16.77 -0.22 -3.06
C ASP A 141 -16.27 0.03 -1.64
N LYS A 142 -16.04 1.29 -1.28
CA LYS A 142 -15.42 1.66 0.00
C LYS A 142 -16.26 1.31 1.22
N ALA A 143 -17.58 1.35 1.10
CA ALA A 143 -18.48 1.08 2.22
C ALA A 143 -18.64 -0.41 2.49
N THR A 144 -18.75 -1.21 1.43
CA THR A 144 -19.10 -2.63 1.52
C THR A 144 -17.91 -3.57 1.33
N LEU A 145 -16.80 -3.08 0.77
CA LEU A 145 -15.62 -3.83 0.32
C LEU A 145 -15.94 -4.88 -0.76
N PHE A 146 -17.10 -4.78 -1.43
CA PHE A 146 -17.40 -5.62 -2.59
C PHE A 146 -16.67 -5.11 -3.83
N ASN A 147 -16.30 -6.05 -4.70
CA ASN A 147 -15.69 -5.72 -5.98
C ASN A 147 -16.67 -4.93 -6.86
N LYS A 148 -16.25 -3.75 -7.32
CA LYS A 148 -16.98 -2.91 -8.29
C LYS A 148 -16.59 -3.26 -9.71
N TRP A 149 -15.28 -3.31 -9.97
CA TRP A 149 -14.72 -3.66 -11.26
C TRP A 149 -13.31 -4.20 -11.14
N ARG A 150 -12.87 -4.86 -12.20
CA ARG A 150 -11.49 -5.29 -12.40
C ARG A 150 -11.05 -4.93 -13.82
N ALA A 151 -9.87 -4.32 -13.95
CA ALA A 151 -9.21 -4.11 -15.23
C ALA A 151 -8.04 -5.10 -15.37
N GLU A 152 -8.09 -5.95 -16.37
CA GLU A 152 -7.02 -6.92 -16.64
C GLU A 152 -5.85 -6.25 -17.36
N THR A 153 -4.64 -6.48 -16.87
CA THR A 153 -3.39 -6.15 -17.56
C THR A 153 -2.88 -7.36 -18.33
N LEU A 154 -1.91 -7.16 -19.18
CA LEU A 154 -1.26 -8.28 -19.89
C LEU A 154 -0.32 -9.04 -18.94
N PRO A 155 0.14 -10.24 -19.34
CA PRO A 155 1.17 -10.95 -18.60
C PRO A 155 2.45 -10.12 -18.48
N SER A 156 3.06 -10.17 -17.30
CA SER A 156 4.30 -9.46 -16.99
C SER A 156 5.42 -9.86 -17.96
N LEU A 157 6.27 -8.89 -18.34
CA LEU A 157 7.49 -9.12 -19.10
C LEU A 157 8.60 -9.78 -18.26
N VAL A 158 8.44 -9.79 -16.95
CA VAL A 158 9.39 -10.42 -16.01
C VAL A 158 8.63 -11.28 -14.98
N TYR A 159 9.32 -12.23 -14.39
CA TYR A 159 8.77 -12.97 -13.26
C TYR A 159 8.76 -12.07 -12.03
N THR A 160 7.58 -11.74 -11.54
CA THR A 160 7.42 -10.86 -10.37
C THR A 160 7.52 -11.61 -9.05
N ALA A 161 7.46 -12.94 -9.07
CA ALA A 161 7.65 -13.77 -7.89
C ALA A 161 8.68 -14.88 -8.18
N PRO A 162 9.63 -15.16 -7.26
CA PRO A 162 10.73 -16.07 -7.48
C PRO A 162 10.32 -17.54 -7.72
N TYR A 163 9.06 -17.87 -7.45
CA TYR A 163 8.52 -19.23 -7.61
C TYR A 163 7.37 -19.32 -8.62
N SER A 164 7.10 -18.25 -9.36
CA SER A 164 6.07 -18.24 -10.38
C SER A 164 6.60 -18.91 -11.65
N THR A 165 5.89 -19.92 -12.13
CA THR A 165 6.25 -20.66 -13.36
C THR A 165 5.73 -19.98 -14.62
N THR A 166 4.79 -19.06 -14.49
CA THR A 166 4.19 -18.30 -15.60
C THR A 166 4.11 -16.82 -15.24
N PRO A 167 4.38 -15.92 -16.20
CA PRO A 167 4.17 -14.50 -16.00
C PRO A 167 2.70 -14.22 -15.61
N GLN A 168 2.51 -13.46 -14.54
CA GLN A 168 1.22 -13.06 -14.04
C GLN A 168 0.91 -11.62 -14.45
N ALA A 169 -0.35 -11.20 -14.41
CA ALA A 169 -0.79 -9.82 -14.69
C ALA A 169 -0.48 -8.89 -13.49
N GLY A 170 0.81 -8.66 -13.23
CA GLY A 170 1.30 -7.96 -12.05
C GLY A 170 1.28 -6.44 -12.18
N VAL A 171 0.81 -5.77 -11.12
CA VAL A 171 0.75 -4.31 -11.00
C VAL A 171 1.33 -3.91 -9.64
N GLU A 172 2.59 -3.50 -9.64
CA GLU A 172 3.32 -3.10 -8.43
C GLU A 172 3.19 -1.60 -8.12
N THR A 173 2.82 -0.80 -9.13
CA THR A 173 2.71 0.65 -8.98
C THR A 173 1.42 1.04 -8.27
N SER A 174 1.44 2.20 -7.62
CA SER A 174 0.24 2.76 -7.00
C SER A 174 -0.61 3.52 -8.03
N PRO A 175 -1.95 3.41 -7.98
CA PRO A 175 -2.83 4.15 -8.87
C PRO A 175 -2.85 5.64 -8.54
N VAL A 176 -2.90 6.47 -9.57
CA VAL A 176 -3.06 7.93 -9.47
C VAL A 176 -4.32 8.34 -10.25
N ALA A 177 -5.19 9.14 -9.60
CA ALA A 177 -6.42 9.62 -10.23
C ALA A 177 -6.28 11.06 -10.70
N SER A 178 -6.74 11.33 -11.91
CA SER A 178 -6.94 12.68 -12.45
C SER A 178 -8.17 12.70 -13.36
N GLN A 179 -9.06 13.68 -13.19
CA GLN A 179 -10.23 13.92 -14.05
C GLN A 179 -11.09 12.66 -14.34
N GLY A 180 -11.30 11.83 -13.33
CA GLY A 180 -12.10 10.58 -13.47
C GLY A 180 -11.38 9.43 -14.16
N VAL A 181 -10.09 9.56 -14.43
CA VAL A 181 -9.22 8.52 -14.98
C VAL A 181 -8.20 8.07 -13.96
N ILE A 182 -7.96 6.77 -13.90
CA ILE A 182 -6.89 6.16 -13.14
C ILE A 182 -5.72 5.91 -14.08
N TYR A 183 -4.55 6.40 -13.71
CA TYR A 183 -3.28 6.12 -14.37
C TYR A 183 -2.47 5.16 -13.52
N ILE A 184 -2.01 4.06 -14.13
CA ILE A 184 -1.28 3.02 -13.42
C ILE A 184 -0.34 2.28 -14.39
N GLY A 185 0.92 2.11 -13.98
CA GLY A 185 1.89 1.34 -14.72
C GLY A 185 1.83 -0.13 -14.34
N ALA A 186 2.10 -1.04 -15.28
CA ALA A 186 2.13 -2.46 -15.02
C ALA A 186 3.45 -3.12 -15.45
N SER A 187 3.71 -4.30 -14.93
CA SER A 187 4.93 -5.06 -15.24
C SER A 187 4.94 -5.66 -16.65
N ASP A 188 3.86 -5.52 -17.40
CA ASP A 188 3.75 -5.84 -18.84
C ASP A 188 4.30 -4.74 -19.75
N GLY A 189 4.78 -3.62 -19.20
CA GLY A 189 5.37 -2.50 -19.93
C GLY A 189 4.38 -1.45 -20.41
N TYR A 190 3.11 -1.54 -20.01
CA TYR A 190 2.11 -0.55 -20.37
C TYR A 190 1.76 0.38 -19.20
N LEU A 191 1.59 1.66 -19.53
CA LEU A 191 0.87 2.63 -18.72
C LEU A 191 -0.60 2.60 -19.14
N TYR A 192 -1.49 2.30 -18.22
CA TYR A 192 -2.92 2.22 -18.44
C TYR A 192 -3.65 3.49 -18.01
N ALA A 193 -4.61 3.93 -18.82
CA ALA A 193 -5.60 4.94 -18.50
C ALA A 193 -6.96 4.25 -18.38
N ILE A 194 -7.48 4.15 -17.15
CA ILE A 194 -8.68 3.37 -16.80
C ILE A 194 -9.78 4.31 -16.34
N ASP A 195 -10.99 4.16 -16.85
CA ASP A 195 -12.13 4.89 -16.32
C ASP A 195 -12.38 4.51 -14.86
N ARG A 196 -12.33 5.47 -13.97
CA ARG A 196 -12.41 5.24 -12.52
C ARG A 196 -13.71 4.56 -12.10
N THR A 197 -14.82 4.88 -12.75
CA THR A 197 -16.15 4.42 -12.34
C THR A 197 -16.46 3.01 -12.87
N THR A 198 -16.03 2.74 -14.10
CA THR A 198 -16.41 1.52 -14.82
C THR A 198 -15.31 0.47 -14.89
N GLY A 199 -14.04 0.86 -14.70
CA GLY A 199 -12.88 -0.01 -14.90
C GLY A 199 -12.53 -0.27 -16.37
N ILE A 200 -13.20 0.42 -17.30
CA ILE A 200 -12.90 0.28 -18.74
C ILE A 200 -11.55 0.94 -19.03
N ILE A 201 -10.67 0.19 -19.66
CA ILE A 201 -9.40 0.70 -20.15
C ILE A 201 -9.70 1.64 -21.33
N LYS A 202 -9.51 2.96 -21.13
CA LYS A 202 -9.71 3.99 -22.16
C LYS A 202 -8.56 4.02 -23.13
N ASP A 203 -7.33 3.85 -22.59
CA ASP A 203 -6.12 3.86 -23.40
C ASP A 203 -4.99 3.11 -22.67
N LYS A 204 -3.98 2.72 -23.42
CA LYS A 204 -2.74 2.13 -22.90
C LYS A 204 -1.54 2.51 -23.76
N TYR A 205 -0.46 2.90 -23.10
CA TYR A 205 0.75 3.38 -23.75
C TYR A 205 1.87 2.38 -23.49
N ASN A 206 2.41 1.78 -24.54
CA ASN A 206 3.54 0.86 -24.45
C ASN A 206 4.83 1.64 -24.23
N LEU A 207 5.47 1.43 -23.09
CA LEU A 207 6.76 2.05 -22.75
C LEU A 207 7.95 1.10 -23.00
N GLY A 208 7.69 -0.14 -23.44
CA GLY A 208 8.70 -1.11 -23.85
C GLY A 208 9.45 -1.81 -22.72
N ALA A 209 9.19 -1.46 -21.45
CA ALA A 209 9.83 -2.06 -20.28
C ALA A 209 8.86 -2.10 -19.09
N PRO A 210 9.01 -3.08 -18.18
CA PRO A 210 8.19 -3.17 -16.97
C PRO A 210 8.21 -1.89 -16.16
N ILE A 211 7.03 -1.46 -15.68
CA ILE A 211 6.87 -0.24 -14.88
C ILE A 211 6.69 -0.64 -13.42
N PHE A 212 7.61 -0.23 -12.56
CA PHE A 212 7.61 -0.48 -11.12
C PHE A 212 7.49 0.79 -10.28
N SER A 213 7.68 1.97 -10.89
CA SER A 213 7.53 3.25 -10.20
C SER A 213 6.13 3.82 -10.42
N THR A 214 5.57 4.40 -9.36
CA THR A 214 4.29 5.11 -9.43
C THR A 214 4.42 6.34 -10.33
N VAL A 215 3.42 6.54 -11.19
CA VAL A 215 3.33 7.71 -12.08
C VAL A 215 2.97 8.97 -11.29
N ALA A 216 3.36 10.12 -11.79
CA ALA A 216 2.94 11.42 -11.29
C ALA A 216 2.16 12.17 -12.39
N VAL A 217 1.06 12.78 -12.00
CA VAL A 217 0.25 13.63 -12.91
C VAL A 217 0.42 15.08 -12.45
N SER A 218 0.76 15.96 -13.39
CA SER A 218 0.86 17.41 -13.15
C SER A 218 0.02 18.18 -14.17
N GLY A 219 -0.54 19.29 -13.72
CA GLY A 219 -1.42 20.15 -14.54
C GLY A 219 -2.86 19.65 -14.61
N ASN A 220 -3.68 20.38 -15.37
CA ASN A 220 -5.09 20.10 -15.58
C ASN A 220 -5.29 19.26 -16.83
#